data_1c8afaad95db5e3b42ea8b35031e3fe2
#
_entry.id   1c8afaad95db5e3b42ea8b35031e3fe2
#
_cell.length_a   1.000
_cell.length_b   1.000
_cell.length_c   1.000
_cell.angle_alpha   90.00
_cell.angle_beta   90.00
_cell.angle_gamma   90.00
#
_symmetry.space_group_name_H-M   'P 1'
#
loop_
_entity.id
_entity.type
_entity.pdbx_description
1 polymer ?
#
loop_
_entity_poly.entity_id
_entity_poly.type
_entity_poly.pdbx_seq_one_letter_code
_entity_poly.pdbx_strand_id
1 'polypeptide(L)'
;ARTGAPFDEVLVSLGLVSERILRSLLAREWGLPVLDLATTDRDESFIRQWSGQKLLAQHWMPVRRNPDGSVVVATSRPVTPARRALIAAEVEAAVEFGAVSQWDLRQFALSVFRHEIADEAANALSRRSPLLSAKTVLSRGQVAGFVLLGLVAAGAVALWPVRTAEVLIVAMSLAFLAGTVFRYVVAVRGARFDMVERISDAEVGELRDRDLPRYTVLVPLYQDAHVVSRLVPNLARLDYPPEKLEVLFLVEQEDRATQEAIDAARPPANFRVISIPPGEPQTKPRALNVGLFFATGEHLVIFDAQD
;
A
#
# COMPACT_ATOMS: atom_id res chain seq x y z
N ALA A 1 -9.04 -23.85 12.68
CA ALA A 1 -7.60 -23.91 12.62
C ALA A 1 -7.00 -24.83 11.51
N ARG A 2 -7.64 -24.92 10.33
CA ARG A 2 -7.05 -25.68 9.20
C ARG A 2 -5.93 -24.90 8.48
N THR A 3 -5.97 -23.58 8.55
CA THR A 3 -5.16 -22.67 7.72
C THR A 3 -4.03 -21.95 8.48
N GLY A 4 -4.00 -22.00 9.82
CA GLY A 4 -2.99 -21.31 10.63
C GLY A 4 -3.19 -19.80 10.78
N ALA A 5 -4.22 -19.20 10.15
CA ALA A 5 -4.54 -17.79 10.31
C ALA A 5 -5.08 -17.49 11.73
N PRO A 6 -4.89 -16.26 12.27
CA PRO A 6 -5.47 -15.84 13.54
C PRO A 6 -6.99 -16.02 13.55
N PHE A 7 -7.54 -16.49 14.66
CA PHE A 7 -8.96 -16.88 14.74
C PHE A 7 -9.91 -15.69 14.50
N ASP A 8 -9.59 -14.53 15.01
CA ASP A 8 -10.32 -13.29 14.82
C ASP A 8 -10.37 -12.85 13.35
N GLU A 9 -9.25 -12.96 12.64
CA GLU A 9 -9.17 -12.67 11.19
C GLU A 9 -10.00 -13.68 10.37
N VAL A 10 -9.96 -14.97 10.73
CA VAL A 10 -10.77 -16.01 10.07
C VAL A 10 -12.26 -15.71 10.21
N LEU A 11 -12.73 -15.30 11.37
CA LEU A 11 -14.14 -14.99 11.60
C LEU A 11 -14.63 -13.84 10.72
N VAL A 12 -13.81 -12.81 10.56
CA VAL A 12 -14.16 -11.64 9.72
C VAL A 12 -14.05 -11.97 8.24
N SER A 13 -12.97 -12.62 7.81
CA SER A 13 -12.75 -12.93 6.38
C SER A 13 -13.81 -13.89 5.80
N LEU A 14 -14.33 -14.80 6.63
CA LEU A 14 -15.45 -15.66 6.26
C LEU A 14 -16.83 -15.00 6.38
N GLY A 15 -16.89 -13.73 6.79
CA GLY A 15 -18.16 -13.01 6.99
C GLY A 15 -19.02 -13.53 8.14
N LEU A 16 -18.47 -14.38 9.00
CA LEU A 16 -19.19 -14.94 10.14
C LEU A 16 -19.46 -13.90 11.23
N VAL A 17 -18.58 -12.92 11.34
CA VAL A 17 -18.64 -11.83 12.31
C VAL A 17 -18.26 -10.53 11.64
N SER A 18 -19.04 -9.47 11.84
CA SER A 18 -18.64 -8.14 11.39
C SER A 18 -17.57 -7.52 12.29
N GLU A 19 -16.79 -6.57 11.79
CA GLU A 19 -15.78 -5.83 12.58
C GLU A 19 -16.39 -5.22 13.87
N ARG A 20 -17.63 -4.75 13.81
CA ARG A 20 -18.35 -4.22 14.99
C ARG A 20 -18.56 -5.29 16.06
N ILE A 21 -18.98 -6.50 15.65
CA ILE A 21 -19.20 -7.61 16.57
C ILE A 21 -17.83 -8.10 17.09
N LEU A 22 -16.82 -8.20 16.25
CA LEU A 22 -15.47 -8.58 16.65
C LEU A 22 -14.95 -7.64 17.75
N ARG A 23 -15.07 -6.33 17.60
CA ARG A 23 -14.70 -5.34 18.65
C ARG A 23 -15.38 -5.65 19.99
N SER A 24 -16.68 -5.93 19.95
CA SER A 24 -17.44 -6.24 21.17
C SER A 24 -16.99 -7.54 21.83
N LEU A 25 -16.64 -8.56 21.04
CA LEU A 25 -16.11 -9.82 21.54
C LEU A 25 -14.73 -9.64 22.17
N LEU A 26 -13.83 -8.94 21.51
CA LEU A 26 -12.48 -8.63 22.03
C LEU A 26 -12.56 -7.80 23.32
N ALA A 27 -13.41 -6.80 23.35
CA ALA A 27 -13.62 -5.97 24.53
C ALA A 27 -14.11 -6.82 25.74
N ARG A 28 -15.06 -7.72 25.49
CA ARG A 28 -15.57 -8.63 26.51
C ARG A 28 -14.50 -9.63 27.00
N GLU A 29 -13.72 -10.20 26.08
CA GLU A 29 -12.64 -11.14 26.40
C GLU A 29 -11.54 -10.47 27.24
N TRP A 30 -11.18 -9.23 26.90
CA TRP A 30 -10.11 -8.49 27.59
C TRP A 30 -10.59 -7.74 28.83
N GLY A 31 -11.89 -7.73 29.10
CA GLY A 31 -12.49 -6.96 30.20
C GLY A 31 -12.33 -5.44 30.04
N LEU A 32 -12.33 -4.95 28.80
CA LEU A 32 -12.16 -3.56 28.45
C LEU A 32 -13.46 -2.98 27.82
N PRO A 33 -13.72 -1.67 27.95
CA PRO A 33 -14.79 -1.04 27.19
C PRO A 33 -14.47 -1.05 25.68
N VAL A 34 -15.52 -1.12 24.85
CA VAL A 34 -15.40 -0.92 23.40
C VAL A 34 -15.11 0.57 23.14
N LEU A 35 -14.08 0.84 22.36
CA LEU A 35 -13.78 2.22 21.92
C LEU A 35 -14.10 2.36 20.42
N ASP A 36 -15.04 3.28 20.11
CA ASP A 36 -15.35 3.58 18.72
C ASP A 36 -14.54 4.81 18.26
N LEU A 37 -13.44 4.54 17.56
CA LEU A 37 -12.51 5.59 17.09
C LEU A 37 -13.10 6.52 16.02
N ALA A 38 -14.23 6.14 15.39
CA ALA A 38 -14.90 6.99 14.40
C ALA A 38 -15.71 8.11 15.07
N THR A 39 -16.26 7.86 16.27
CA THR A 39 -17.11 8.80 16.98
C THR A 39 -16.45 9.42 18.22
N THR A 40 -15.35 8.83 18.68
CA THR A 40 -14.63 9.31 19.88
C THR A 40 -13.91 10.62 19.57
N ASP A 41 -14.11 11.61 20.44
CA ASP A 41 -13.34 12.85 20.39
C ASP A 41 -11.85 12.57 20.54
N ARG A 42 -11.05 13.20 19.69
CA ARG A 42 -9.62 12.96 19.57
C ARG A 42 -8.81 14.25 19.63
N ASP A 43 -7.69 14.20 20.31
CA ASP A 43 -6.70 15.29 20.31
C ASP A 43 -5.56 14.94 19.36
N GLU A 44 -5.67 15.39 18.10
CA GLU A 44 -4.64 15.13 17.10
C GLU A 44 -3.29 15.73 17.46
N SER A 45 -3.27 16.88 18.13
CA SER A 45 -2.03 17.54 18.53
C SER A 45 -1.28 16.73 19.59
N PHE A 46 -2.04 16.12 20.49
CA PHE A 46 -1.51 15.22 21.51
C PHE A 46 -1.01 13.91 20.88
N ILE A 47 -1.81 13.29 19.99
CA ILE A 47 -1.44 12.02 19.34
C ILE A 47 -0.17 12.15 18.50
N ARG A 48 0.01 13.26 17.79
CA ARG A 48 1.18 13.52 16.91
C ARG A 48 2.51 13.73 17.66
N GLN A 49 2.52 13.69 18.98
CA GLN A 49 3.77 13.68 19.77
C GLN A 49 4.52 12.35 19.61
N TRP A 50 3.85 11.29 19.15
CA TRP A 50 4.43 9.96 18.89
C TRP A 50 4.52 9.66 17.42
N SER A 51 5.41 8.75 17.05
CA SER A 51 5.47 8.20 15.70
C SER A 51 4.32 7.22 15.46
N GLY A 52 3.51 7.47 14.44
CA GLY A 52 2.41 6.58 14.06
C GLY A 52 2.88 5.15 13.75
N GLN A 53 4.04 4.98 13.10
CA GLN A 53 4.63 3.67 12.83
C GLN A 53 4.98 2.90 14.11
N LYS A 54 5.57 3.60 15.09
CA LYS A 54 5.93 2.99 16.39
C LYS A 54 4.68 2.54 17.13
N LEU A 55 3.64 3.39 17.20
CA LEU A 55 2.38 3.08 17.87
C LEU A 55 1.69 1.86 17.26
N LEU A 56 1.64 1.78 15.93
CA LEU A 56 1.04 0.64 15.23
C LEU A 56 1.82 -0.65 15.43
N ALA A 57 3.15 -0.60 15.39
CA ALA A 57 4.01 -1.75 15.68
C ALA A 57 3.80 -2.28 17.10
N GLN A 58 3.47 -1.39 18.03
CA GLN A 58 3.17 -1.72 19.42
C GLN A 58 1.68 -2.04 19.66
N HIS A 59 0.81 -1.92 18.64
CA HIS A 59 -0.62 -2.23 18.71
C HIS A 59 -1.41 -1.38 19.72
N TRP A 60 -1.08 -0.11 19.89
CA TRP A 60 -1.82 0.84 20.70
C TRP A 60 -1.69 2.25 20.17
N MET A 61 -2.64 3.13 20.52
CA MET A 61 -2.56 4.57 20.21
C MET A 61 -3.21 5.39 21.33
N PRO A 62 -2.60 6.51 21.74
CA PRO A 62 -3.29 7.48 22.56
C PRO A 62 -4.38 8.15 21.73
N VAL A 63 -5.52 8.49 22.34
CA VAL A 63 -6.66 9.09 21.66
C VAL A 63 -6.88 10.52 22.13
N ARG A 64 -6.95 10.70 23.44
CA ARG A 64 -7.12 11.99 24.08
C ARG A 64 -6.65 11.98 25.53
N ARG A 65 -6.45 13.17 26.07
CA ARG A 65 -6.25 13.36 27.51
C ARG A 65 -7.60 13.77 28.16
N ASN A 66 -7.94 13.12 29.26
CA ASN A 66 -9.12 13.46 30.05
C ASN A 66 -8.86 14.69 30.95
N PRO A 67 -9.91 15.36 31.44
CA PRO A 67 -9.75 16.52 32.37
C PRO A 67 -9.04 16.18 33.69
N ASP A 68 -9.07 14.92 34.13
CA ASP A 68 -8.38 14.43 35.33
C ASP A 68 -6.88 14.13 35.08
N GLY A 69 -6.41 14.35 33.85
CA GLY A 69 -5.04 14.10 33.43
C GLY A 69 -4.77 12.67 32.97
N SER A 70 -5.71 11.73 33.06
CA SER A 70 -5.59 10.39 32.49
C SER A 70 -5.60 10.43 30.98
N VAL A 71 -5.04 9.40 30.34
CA VAL A 71 -5.00 9.28 28.86
C VAL A 71 -5.82 8.08 28.42
N VAL A 72 -6.76 8.32 27.50
CA VAL A 72 -7.50 7.26 26.82
C VAL A 72 -6.61 6.65 25.75
N VAL A 73 -6.43 5.33 25.82
CA VAL A 73 -5.57 4.55 24.92
C VAL A 73 -6.37 3.46 24.23
N ALA A 74 -6.39 3.50 22.89
CA ALA A 74 -6.92 2.42 22.06
C ALA A 74 -5.89 1.28 21.99
N THR A 75 -6.32 0.03 22.17
CA THR A 75 -5.46 -1.15 22.04
C THR A 75 -6.13 -2.24 21.22
N SER A 76 -5.35 -2.84 20.30
CA SER A 76 -5.76 -4.02 19.53
C SER A 76 -5.13 -5.32 20.05
N ARG A 77 -4.63 -5.32 21.28
CA ARG A 77 -4.07 -6.48 21.99
C ARG A 77 -4.49 -6.48 23.45
N PRO A 78 -4.52 -7.66 24.11
CA PRO A 78 -4.81 -7.76 25.54
C PRO A 78 -3.87 -6.90 26.39
N VAL A 79 -4.39 -6.32 27.47
CA VAL A 79 -3.64 -5.46 28.37
C VAL A 79 -3.15 -6.27 29.56
N THR A 80 -1.91 -6.72 29.52
CA THR A 80 -1.23 -7.31 30.68
C THR A 80 -0.74 -6.22 31.65
N PRO A 81 -0.51 -6.52 32.93
CA PRO A 81 0.06 -5.54 33.89
C PRO A 81 1.37 -4.90 33.41
N ALA A 82 2.26 -5.71 32.81
CA ALA A 82 3.52 -5.22 32.24
C ALA A 82 3.30 -4.24 31.08
N ARG A 83 2.35 -4.57 30.18
CA ARG A 83 1.98 -3.71 29.04
C ARG A 83 1.36 -2.39 29.53
N ARG A 84 0.50 -2.46 30.55
CA ARG A 84 -0.09 -1.25 31.17
C ARG A 84 0.98 -0.33 31.72
N ALA A 85 1.93 -0.87 32.50
CA ALA A 85 3.03 -0.10 33.08
C ALA A 85 3.91 0.56 32.01
N LEU A 86 4.23 -0.19 30.94
CA LEU A 86 5.03 0.30 29.83
C LEU A 86 4.34 1.49 29.13
N ILE A 87 3.05 1.35 28.79
CA ILE A 87 2.30 2.41 28.10
C ILE A 87 2.11 3.62 29.02
N ALA A 88 1.78 3.41 30.30
CA ALA A 88 1.65 4.48 31.27
C ALA A 88 2.95 5.30 31.44
N ALA A 89 4.10 4.62 31.44
CA ALA A 89 5.40 5.26 31.46
C ALA A 89 5.69 6.05 30.17
N GLU A 90 5.25 5.54 29.01
CA GLU A 90 5.47 6.22 27.72
C GLU A 90 4.57 7.46 27.54
N VAL A 91 3.35 7.44 28.07
CA VAL A 91 2.44 8.61 28.02
C VAL A 91 2.57 9.52 29.25
N GLU A 92 3.39 9.13 30.23
CA GLU A 92 3.66 9.87 31.50
C GLU A 92 2.36 10.22 32.25
N ALA A 93 1.36 9.32 32.21
CA ALA A 93 0.05 9.54 32.84
C ALA A 93 -0.63 8.21 33.20
N ALA A 94 -1.68 8.29 34.02
CA ALA A 94 -2.61 7.19 34.21
C ALA A 94 -3.32 6.87 32.88
N VAL A 95 -3.53 5.57 32.58
CA VAL A 95 -4.08 5.13 31.31
C VAL A 95 -5.41 4.39 31.47
N GLU A 96 -6.37 4.79 30.65
CA GLU A 96 -7.65 4.13 30.46
C GLU A 96 -7.65 3.41 29.10
N PHE A 97 -7.86 2.09 29.08
CA PHE A 97 -7.81 1.34 27.85
C PHE A 97 -9.19 1.10 27.28
N GLY A 98 -9.30 1.25 25.95
CA GLY A 98 -10.44 0.80 25.16
C GLY A 98 -10.01 -0.20 24.09
N ALA A 99 -10.82 -1.25 23.91
CA ALA A 99 -10.57 -2.29 22.93
C ALA A 99 -11.00 -1.83 21.53
N VAL A 100 -10.12 -2.06 20.54
CA VAL A 100 -10.37 -1.80 19.11
C VAL A 100 -9.87 -2.96 18.28
N SER A 101 -10.34 -3.10 17.04
CA SER A 101 -9.73 -4.05 16.10
C SER A 101 -8.38 -3.50 15.56
N GLN A 102 -7.55 -4.40 15.04
CA GLN A 102 -6.30 -3.99 14.37
C GLN A 102 -6.60 -3.11 13.15
N TRP A 103 -7.69 -3.38 12.45
CA TRP A 103 -8.14 -2.59 11.31
C TRP A 103 -8.54 -1.18 11.72
N ASP A 104 -9.37 -1.04 12.76
CA ASP A 104 -9.78 0.28 13.26
C ASP A 104 -8.58 1.11 13.70
N LEU A 105 -7.58 0.48 14.35
CA LEU A 105 -6.37 1.15 14.79
C LEU A 105 -5.57 1.70 13.60
N ARG A 106 -5.45 0.93 12.51
CA ARG A 106 -4.78 1.37 11.28
C ARG A 106 -5.54 2.48 10.57
N GLN A 107 -6.87 2.37 10.46
CA GLN A 107 -7.70 3.42 9.88
C GLN A 107 -7.60 4.72 10.67
N PHE A 108 -7.61 4.61 11.99
CA PHE A 108 -7.41 5.77 12.86
C PHE A 108 -6.03 6.40 12.67
N ALA A 109 -4.97 5.60 12.62
CA ALA A 109 -3.63 6.08 12.31
C ALA A 109 -3.57 6.81 10.96
N LEU A 110 -4.19 6.25 9.91
CA LEU A 110 -4.26 6.90 8.60
C LEU A 110 -4.96 8.25 8.68
N SER A 111 -6.05 8.36 9.46
CA SER A 111 -6.79 9.61 9.60
C SER A 111 -6.00 10.69 10.34
N VAL A 112 -5.22 10.32 11.37
CA VAL A 112 -4.41 11.25 12.18
C VAL A 112 -3.11 11.63 11.47
N PHE A 113 -2.39 10.65 10.92
CA PHE A 113 -1.07 10.82 10.30
C PHE A 113 -1.13 10.90 8.77
N ARG A 114 -2.28 11.32 8.20
CA ARG A 114 -2.53 11.33 6.75
C ARG A 114 -1.45 12.04 5.93
N HIS A 115 -0.94 13.18 6.43
CA HIS A 115 0.08 13.96 5.72
C HIS A 115 1.44 13.26 5.74
N GLU A 116 1.81 12.72 6.89
CA GLU A 116 3.06 11.98 7.09
C GLU A 116 3.07 10.68 6.28
N ILE A 117 1.96 9.94 6.29
CA ILE A 117 1.82 8.71 5.51
C ILE A 117 1.81 9.01 4.00
N ALA A 118 1.10 10.06 3.57
CA ALA A 118 1.09 10.48 2.17
C ALA A 118 2.48 10.93 1.70
N ASP A 119 3.21 11.70 2.50
CA ASP A 119 4.56 12.16 2.19
C ASP A 119 5.57 10.99 2.19
N GLU A 120 5.50 10.08 3.16
CA GLU A 120 6.33 8.88 3.17
C GLU A 120 6.03 8.00 1.95
N ALA A 121 4.75 7.78 1.61
CA ALA A 121 4.34 7.02 0.43
C ALA A 121 4.88 7.61 -0.88
N ALA A 122 4.94 8.94 -0.99
CA ALA A 122 5.44 9.63 -2.18
C ALA A 122 6.97 9.71 -2.23
N ASN A 123 7.65 9.81 -1.09
CA ASN A 123 9.04 10.25 -1.03
C ASN A 123 10.01 9.27 -0.35
N ALA A 124 9.54 8.19 0.28
CA ALA A 124 10.38 7.26 1.04
C ALA A 124 11.54 6.70 0.22
N LEU A 125 11.27 6.20 -0.99
CA LEU A 125 12.30 5.63 -1.86
C LEU A 125 13.35 6.67 -2.24
N SER A 126 12.93 7.90 -2.58
CA SER A 126 13.86 8.96 -2.96
C SER A 126 14.74 9.44 -1.81
N ARG A 127 14.24 9.32 -0.55
CA ARG A 127 15.02 9.65 0.65
C ARG A 127 15.96 8.53 1.06
N ARG A 128 15.50 7.28 1.04
CA ARG A 128 16.29 6.11 1.48
C ARG A 128 17.30 5.67 0.43
N SER A 129 16.93 5.72 -0.83
CA SER A 129 17.75 5.22 -1.95
C SER A 129 17.58 6.11 -3.19
N PRO A 130 18.20 7.32 -3.21
CA PRO A 130 18.03 8.27 -4.33
C PRO A 130 18.39 7.69 -5.69
N LEU A 131 19.38 6.80 -5.75
CA LEU A 131 19.83 6.16 -7.00
C LEU A 131 18.83 5.15 -7.57
N LEU A 132 17.94 4.60 -6.74
CA LEU A 132 16.88 3.67 -7.15
C LEU A 132 15.57 4.38 -7.44
N SER A 133 15.49 5.69 -7.16
CA SER A 133 14.28 6.48 -7.35
C SER A 133 14.26 7.13 -8.73
N ALA A 134 13.17 6.94 -9.46
CA ALA A 134 12.92 7.63 -10.72
C ALA A 134 12.51 9.11 -10.55
N LYS A 135 12.47 9.65 -9.33
CA LYS A 135 12.09 11.03 -9.05
C LYS A 135 13.06 12.04 -9.66
N THR A 136 14.36 11.67 -9.74
CA THR A 136 15.39 12.51 -10.38
C THR A 136 15.84 11.81 -11.64
N VAL A 137 15.28 12.23 -12.79
CA VAL A 137 15.58 11.61 -14.11
C VAL A 137 16.98 11.99 -14.59
N LEU A 138 17.39 13.24 -14.40
CA LEU A 138 18.70 13.74 -14.83
C LEU A 138 19.47 14.32 -13.65
N SER A 139 20.71 13.90 -13.50
CA SER A 139 21.64 14.54 -12.57
C SER A 139 22.07 15.93 -13.07
N ARG A 140 22.49 16.80 -12.17
CA ARG A 140 23.00 18.14 -12.54
C ARG A 140 24.15 18.07 -13.53
N GLY A 141 25.03 17.06 -13.41
CA GLY A 141 26.12 16.82 -14.36
C GLY A 141 25.63 16.42 -15.74
N GLN A 142 24.59 15.58 -15.83
CA GLN A 142 23.97 15.21 -17.12
C GLN A 142 23.32 16.43 -17.79
N VAL A 143 22.59 17.27 -17.03
CA VAL A 143 22.00 18.49 -17.55
C VAL A 143 23.11 19.43 -18.11
N ALA A 144 24.17 19.64 -17.32
CA ALA A 144 25.31 20.46 -17.79
C ALA A 144 25.97 19.85 -19.04
N GLY A 145 26.12 18.52 -19.09
CA GLY A 145 26.63 17.82 -20.27
C GLY A 145 25.75 17.99 -21.50
N PHE A 146 24.42 17.91 -21.37
CA PHE A 146 23.49 18.14 -22.47
C PHE A 146 23.49 19.61 -22.94
N VAL A 147 23.58 20.57 -22.02
CA VAL A 147 23.69 21.99 -22.36
C VAL A 147 24.98 22.24 -23.14
N LEU A 148 26.13 21.73 -22.66
CA LEU A 148 27.40 21.86 -23.35
C LEU A 148 27.36 21.24 -24.77
N LEU A 149 26.82 20.00 -24.86
CA LEU A 149 26.65 19.33 -26.15
C LEU A 149 25.77 20.14 -27.10
N GLY A 150 24.68 20.72 -26.63
CA GLY A 150 23.80 21.61 -27.41
C GLY A 150 24.51 22.85 -27.90
N LEU A 151 25.33 23.50 -27.06
CA LEU A 151 26.13 24.66 -27.43
C LEU A 151 27.18 24.31 -28.49
N VAL A 152 27.87 23.18 -28.33
CA VAL A 152 28.85 22.70 -29.34
C VAL A 152 28.16 22.38 -30.67
N ALA A 153 27.01 21.73 -30.64
CA ALA A 153 26.23 21.43 -31.84
C ALA A 153 25.74 22.71 -32.53
N ALA A 154 25.24 23.69 -31.77
CA ALA A 154 24.82 24.99 -32.31
C ALA A 154 26.01 25.74 -32.97
N GLY A 155 27.16 25.75 -32.33
CA GLY A 155 28.40 26.33 -32.91
C GLY A 155 28.84 25.61 -34.18
N ALA A 156 28.79 24.28 -34.20
CA ALA A 156 29.13 23.49 -35.38
C ALA A 156 28.17 23.75 -36.56
N VAL A 157 26.84 23.88 -36.29
CA VAL A 157 25.84 24.23 -37.29
C VAL A 157 26.12 25.64 -37.86
N ALA A 158 26.47 26.60 -37.00
CA ALA A 158 26.76 27.96 -37.43
C ALA A 158 28.01 28.07 -38.33
N LEU A 159 29.05 27.27 -38.01
CA LEU A 159 30.35 27.31 -38.72
C LEU A 159 30.37 26.40 -39.96
N TRP A 160 29.79 25.21 -39.89
CA TRP A 160 29.83 24.19 -40.94
C TRP A 160 28.48 23.48 -41.10
N PRO A 161 27.41 24.15 -41.56
CA PRO A 161 26.04 23.60 -41.51
C PRO A 161 25.89 22.27 -42.26
N VAL A 162 26.44 22.17 -43.49
CA VAL A 162 26.33 20.94 -44.30
C VAL A 162 27.09 19.77 -43.68
N ARG A 163 28.34 19.99 -43.25
CA ARG A 163 29.15 18.95 -42.61
C ARG A 163 28.53 18.46 -41.28
N THR A 164 27.98 19.37 -40.51
CA THR A 164 27.31 19.04 -39.27
C THR A 164 26.06 18.21 -39.53
N ALA A 165 25.27 18.55 -40.55
CA ALA A 165 24.12 17.76 -40.96
C ALA A 165 24.51 16.35 -41.43
N GLU A 166 25.56 16.21 -42.24
CA GLU A 166 26.10 14.91 -42.67
C GLU A 166 26.49 14.03 -41.45
N VAL A 167 27.28 14.59 -40.53
CA VAL A 167 27.74 13.88 -39.34
C VAL A 167 26.56 13.48 -38.45
N LEU A 168 25.59 14.36 -38.24
CA LEU A 168 24.39 14.06 -37.43
C LEU A 168 23.56 12.94 -38.06
N ILE A 169 23.32 12.98 -39.37
CA ILE A 169 22.58 11.94 -40.08
C ILE A 169 23.27 10.60 -39.94
N VAL A 170 24.59 10.56 -40.18
CA VAL A 170 25.36 9.30 -40.02
C VAL A 170 25.30 8.79 -38.57
N ALA A 171 25.50 9.67 -37.57
CA ALA A 171 25.47 9.28 -36.16
C ALA A 171 24.08 8.76 -35.75
N MET A 172 23.00 9.44 -36.17
CA MET A 172 21.62 9.00 -35.91
C MET A 172 21.29 7.65 -36.59
N SER A 173 21.76 7.47 -37.85
CA SER A 173 21.56 6.21 -38.59
C SER A 173 22.27 5.05 -37.92
N LEU A 174 23.52 5.26 -37.46
CA LEU A 174 24.26 4.25 -36.72
C LEU A 174 23.60 3.92 -35.38
N ALA A 175 23.16 4.94 -34.64
CA ALA A 175 22.45 4.73 -33.38
C ALA A 175 21.11 3.97 -33.56
N PHE A 176 20.35 4.32 -34.61
CA PHE A 176 19.14 3.61 -34.99
C PHE A 176 19.41 2.16 -35.36
N LEU A 177 20.42 1.90 -36.20
CA LEU A 177 20.83 0.55 -36.60
C LEU A 177 21.25 -0.28 -35.38
N ALA A 178 22.10 0.28 -34.53
CA ALA A 178 22.56 -0.37 -33.29
C ALA A 178 21.37 -0.72 -32.37
N GLY A 179 20.42 0.22 -32.18
CA GLY A 179 19.22 -0.01 -31.39
C GLY A 179 18.32 -1.09 -32.01
N THR A 180 18.20 -1.13 -33.33
CA THR A 180 17.40 -2.15 -34.05
C THR A 180 18.05 -3.53 -33.91
N VAL A 181 19.36 -3.63 -34.13
CA VAL A 181 20.12 -4.88 -33.94
C VAL A 181 20.00 -5.37 -32.50
N PHE A 182 20.20 -4.47 -31.53
CA PHE A 182 20.06 -4.81 -30.11
C PHE A 182 18.68 -5.40 -29.80
N ARG A 183 17.59 -4.74 -30.23
CA ARG A 183 16.22 -5.23 -30.04
C ARG A 183 16.02 -6.60 -30.67
N TYR A 184 16.53 -6.79 -31.90
CA TYR A 184 16.44 -8.07 -32.59
C TYR A 184 17.18 -9.18 -31.83
N VAL A 185 18.41 -8.90 -31.37
CA VAL A 185 19.20 -9.86 -30.59
C VAL A 185 18.48 -10.24 -29.30
N VAL A 186 17.90 -9.25 -28.58
CA VAL A 186 17.14 -9.50 -27.35
C VAL A 186 15.89 -10.33 -27.64
N ALA A 187 15.13 -9.99 -28.70
CA ALA A 187 13.94 -10.73 -29.09
C ALA A 187 14.26 -12.20 -29.44
N VAL A 188 15.29 -12.43 -30.27
CA VAL A 188 15.71 -13.80 -30.66
C VAL A 188 16.22 -14.60 -29.45
N ARG A 189 16.99 -13.97 -28.57
CA ARG A 189 17.43 -14.62 -27.33
C ARG A 189 16.29 -14.88 -26.38
N GLY A 190 15.40 -13.89 -26.19
CA GLY A 190 14.22 -14.03 -25.33
C GLY A 190 13.28 -15.14 -25.78
N ALA A 191 13.07 -15.29 -27.11
CA ALA A 191 12.25 -16.35 -27.67
C ALA A 191 12.80 -17.78 -27.43
N ARG A 192 14.09 -17.91 -27.09
CA ARG A 192 14.71 -19.20 -26.76
C ARG A 192 14.61 -19.58 -25.28
N PHE A 193 14.19 -18.66 -24.44
CA PHE A 193 13.96 -18.90 -23.02
C PHE A 193 12.46 -19.14 -22.82
N ASP A 194 12.08 -20.39 -22.57
CA ASP A 194 10.75 -20.72 -22.08
C ASP A 194 10.69 -20.26 -20.61
N MET A 195 10.34 -18.96 -20.40
CA MET A 195 10.21 -18.38 -19.06
C MET A 195 8.84 -18.66 -18.45
N VAL A 196 7.98 -19.40 -19.13
CA VAL A 196 6.68 -19.81 -18.61
C VAL A 196 6.89 -21.10 -17.83
N GLU A 197 6.90 -20.97 -16.52
CA GLU A 197 6.80 -22.12 -15.63
C GLU A 197 5.41 -22.73 -15.84
N ARG A 198 5.35 -23.95 -16.41
CA ARG A 198 4.10 -24.67 -16.62
C ARG A 198 3.79 -25.47 -15.38
N ILE A 199 2.99 -24.90 -14.50
CA ILE A 199 2.46 -25.62 -13.35
C ILE A 199 1.29 -26.45 -13.82
N SER A 200 1.33 -27.75 -13.55
CA SER A 200 0.24 -28.67 -13.93
C SER A 200 -0.89 -28.63 -12.88
N ASP A 201 -2.12 -28.93 -13.33
CA ASP A 201 -3.26 -29.04 -12.42
C ASP A 201 -3.02 -30.08 -11.31
N ALA A 202 -2.21 -31.11 -11.58
CA ALA A 202 -1.82 -32.11 -10.59
C ALA A 202 -0.96 -31.50 -9.48
N GLU A 203 0.02 -30.67 -9.80
CA GLU A 203 0.86 -29.96 -8.82
C GLU A 203 0.03 -28.99 -7.97
N VAL A 204 -0.92 -28.28 -8.59
CA VAL A 204 -1.86 -27.41 -7.85
C VAL A 204 -2.74 -28.25 -6.92
N GLY A 205 -3.22 -29.41 -7.37
CA GLY A 205 -4.06 -30.30 -6.58
C GLY A 205 -3.36 -30.96 -5.38
N GLU A 206 -2.02 -30.97 -5.33
CA GLU A 206 -1.23 -31.45 -4.18
C GLU A 206 -1.11 -30.39 -3.07
N LEU A 207 -1.38 -29.13 -3.37
CA LEU A 207 -1.32 -28.04 -2.40
C LEU A 207 -2.46 -28.17 -1.38
N ARG A 208 -2.12 -28.03 -0.11
CA ARG A 208 -3.12 -28.04 0.96
C ARG A 208 -3.33 -26.63 1.48
N ASP A 209 -4.57 -26.25 1.76
CA ASP A 209 -4.95 -24.92 2.25
C ASP A 209 -4.09 -24.44 3.43
N ARG A 210 -3.69 -25.37 4.33
CA ARG A 210 -2.86 -25.06 5.50
C ARG A 210 -1.45 -24.59 5.12
N ASP A 211 -0.91 -25.10 4.00
CA ASP A 211 0.47 -24.86 3.57
C ASP A 211 0.57 -23.63 2.66
N LEU A 212 -0.58 -23.09 2.20
CA LEU A 212 -0.64 -21.88 1.40
C LEU A 212 -0.22 -20.65 2.24
N PRO A 213 0.58 -19.71 1.69
CA PRO A 213 0.92 -18.46 2.35
C PRO A 213 -0.27 -17.49 2.40
N ARG A 214 -0.15 -16.44 3.19
CA ARG A 214 -1.14 -15.34 3.17
C ARG A 214 -0.79 -14.35 2.07
N TYR A 215 -1.78 -13.99 1.25
CA TYR A 215 -1.65 -13.00 0.19
C TYR A 215 -2.42 -11.73 0.50
N THR A 216 -1.82 -10.59 0.20
CA THR A 216 -2.52 -9.32 0.05
C THR A 216 -2.52 -8.92 -1.41
N VAL A 217 -3.71 -8.71 -1.96
CA VAL A 217 -3.93 -8.18 -3.31
C VAL A 217 -4.21 -6.69 -3.18
N LEU A 218 -3.35 -5.87 -3.78
CA LEU A 218 -3.56 -4.42 -3.88
C LEU A 218 -4.20 -4.08 -5.21
N VAL A 219 -5.32 -3.39 -5.17
CA VAL A 219 -6.10 -2.98 -6.34
C VAL A 219 -6.26 -1.47 -6.34
N PRO A 220 -5.34 -0.72 -6.95
CA PRO A 220 -5.47 0.72 -7.07
C PRO A 220 -6.54 1.07 -8.10
N LEU A 221 -7.51 1.91 -7.68
CA LEU A 221 -8.64 2.38 -8.47
C LEU A 221 -8.67 3.91 -8.48
N TYR A 222 -8.81 4.50 -9.66
CA TYR A 222 -8.97 5.94 -9.81
C TYR A 222 -9.92 6.25 -10.97
N GLN A 223 -11.11 6.78 -10.65
CA GLN A 223 -12.20 7.04 -11.60
C GLN A 223 -12.64 5.78 -12.37
N ASP A 224 -12.54 4.63 -11.73
CA ASP A 224 -12.75 3.30 -12.32
C ASP A 224 -14.10 2.67 -11.89
N ALA A 225 -15.11 3.49 -11.53
CA ALA A 225 -16.43 3.00 -11.10
C ALA A 225 -17.04 2.00 -12.10
N HIS A 226 -16.79 2.18 -13.41
CA HIS A 226 -17.35 1.35 -14.48
C HIS A 226 -16.79 -0.08 -14.52
N VAL A 227 -15.58 -0.32 -13.99
CA VAL A 227 -14.96 -1.66 -13.98
C VAL A 227 -15.31 -2.46 -12.72
N VAL A 228 -15.70 -1.81 -11.63
CA VAL A 228 -15.96 -2.43 -10.33
C VAL A 228 -16.95 -3.58 -10.40
N SER A 229 -18.01 -3.44 -11.20
CA SER A 229 -19.06 -4.46 -11.34
C SER A 229 -18.56 -5.79 -11.91
N ARG A 230 -17.46 -5.78 -12.67
CA ARG A 230 -16.80 -7.00 -13.19
C ARG A 230 -15.63 -7.41 -12.30
N LEU A 231 -14.88 -6.46 -11.79
CA LEU A 231 -13.67 -6.67 -11.00
C LEU A 231 -13.97 -7.42 -9.70
N VAL A 232 -14.96 -6.96 -8.92
CA VAL A 232 -15.31 -7.59 -7.63
C VAL A 232 -15.72 -9.06 -7.78
N PRO A 233 -16.65 -9.44 -8.69
CA PRO A 233 -16.98 -10.84 -8.89
C PRO A 233 -15.81 -11.68 -9.40
N ASN A 234 -14.93 -11.14 -10.24
CA ASN A 234 -13.78 -11.87 -10.76
C ASN A 234 -12.75 -12.16 -9.66
N LEU A 235 -12.44 -11.16 -8.83
CA LEU A 235 -11.56 -11.37 -7.68
C LEU A 235 -12.18 -12.34 -6.64
N ALA A 236 -13.49 -12.31 -6.47
CA ALA A 236 -14.19 -13.22 -5.57
C ALA A 236 -14.21 -14.69 -6.05
N ARG A 237 -13.88 -14.94 -7.33
CA ARG A 237 -13.76 -16.29 -7.91
C ARG A 237 -12.35 -16.87 -7.79
N LEU A 238 -11.39 -16.13 -7.26
CA LEU A 238 -10.06 -16.68 -7.05
C LEU A 238 -10.15 -17.92 -6.15
N ASP A 239 -9.58 -19.02 -6.64
CA ASP A 239 -9.51 -20.28 -5.89
C ASP A 239 -8.41 -20.21 -4.83
N TYR A 240 -8.71 -19.51 -3.75
CA TYR A 240 -7.81 -19.31 -2.61
C TYR A 240 -8.62 -19.20 -1.32
N PRO A 241 -8.14 -19.76 -0.18
CA PRO A 241 -8.86 -19.68 1.09
C PRO A 241 -9.11 -18.21 1.48
N PRO A 242 -10.37 -17.77 1.70
CA PRO A 242 -10.70 -16.38 2.00
C PRO A 242 -9.97 -15.80 3.22
N GLU A 243 -9.68 -16.66 4.21
CA GLU A 243 -8.94 -16.28 5.41
C GLU A 243 -7.43 -16.09 5.19
N LYS A 244 -6.94 -16.45 4.01
CA LYS A 244 -5.55 -16.24 3.58
C LYS A 244 -5.41 -15.24 2.43
N LEU A 245 -6.53 -14.73 1.93
CA LEU A 245 -6.60 -13.76 0.84
C LEU A 245 -7.19 -12.46 1.36
N GLU A 246 -6.38 -11.43 1.46
CA GLU A 246 -6.81 -10.06 1.74
C GLU A 246 -6.83 -9.27 0.44
N VAL A 247 -7.94 -8.62 0.10
CA VAL A 247 -8.04 -7.73 -1.05
C VAL A 247 -8.25 -6.31 -0.58
N LEU A 248 -7.35 -5.41 -0.96
CA LEU A 248 -7.37 -4.01 -0.57
C LEU A 248 -7.62 -3.13 -1.79
N PHE A 249 -8.83 -2.57 -1.90
CA PHE A 249 -9.15 -1.53 -2.88
C PHE A 249 -8.57 -0.21 -2.39
N LEU A 250 -7.71 0.38 -3.19
CA LEU A 250 -7.03 1.64 -2.91
C LEU A 250 -7.70 2.73 -3.72
N VAL A 251 -8.57 3.52 -3.09
CA VAL A 251 -9.41 4.52 -3.77
C VAL A 251 -9.07 5.91 -3.23
N GLU A 252 -8.83 6.87 -4.10
CA GLU A 252 -8.59 8.26 -3.66
C GLU A 252 -9.82 8.80 -2.90
N GLN A 253 -9.58 9.53 -1.82
CA GLN A 253 -10.65 10.03 -0.94
C GLN A 253 -11.70 10.86 -1.69
N GLU A 254 -11.31 11.50 -2.77
CA GLU A 254 -12.16 12.37 -3.58
C GLU A 254 -13.02 11.58 -4.59
N ASP A 255 -12.66 10.32 -4.87
CA ASP A 255 -13.34 9.48 -5.86
C ASP A 255 -14.55 8.74 -5.25
N ARG A 256 -15.60 9.51 -4.96
CA ARG A 256 -16.84 8.98 -4.39
C ARG A 256 -17.55 8.00 -5.31
N ALA A 257 -17.50 8.23 -6.62
CA ALA A 257 -18.17 7.37 -7.59
C ALA A 257 -17.64 5.93 -7.55
N THR A 258 -16.32 5.77 -7.46
CA THR A 258 -15.70 4.44 -7.33
C THR A 258 -16.00 3.81 -5.97
N GLN A 259 -16.01 4.60 -4.88
CA GLN A 259 -16.36 4.10 -3.54
C GLN A 259 -17.82 3.59 -3.52
N GLU A 260 -18.78 4.37 -4.03
CA GLU A 260 -20.19 3.98 -4.13
C GLU A 260 -20.40 2.73 -5.00
N ALA A 261 -19.64 2.61 -6.09
CA ALA A 261 -19.69 1.42 -6.95
C ALA A 261 -19.19 0.16 -6.22
N ILE A 262 -18.12 0.27 -5.40
CA ILE A 262 -17.63 -0.85 -4.59
C ILE A 262 -18.67 -1.25 -3.54
N ASP A 263 -19.26 -0.29 -2.83
CA ASP A 263 -20.30 -0.56 -1.83
C ASP A 263 -21.52 -1.23 -2.46
N ALA A 264 -21.92 -0.78 -3.65
CA ALA A 264 -23.03 -1.37 -4.42
C ALA A 264 -22.72 -2.80 -4.87
N ALA A 265 -21.47 -3.12 -5.20
CA ALA A 265 -21.03 -4.45 -5.61
C ALA A 265 -21.03 -5.47 -4.45
N ARG A 266 -21.13 -5.02 -3.18
CA ARG A 266 -21.16 -5.86 -1.97
C ARG A 266 -20.03 -6.88 -1.94
N PRO A 267 -18.78 -6.44 -1.90
CA PRO A 267 -17.62 -7.35 -1.92
C PRO A 267 -17.65 -8.31 -0.74
N PRO A 268 -16.98 -9.48 -0.85
CA PRO A 268 -16.76 -10.40 0.26
C PRO A 268 -16.09 -9.72 1.47
N ALA A 269 -16.23 -10.30 2.65
CA ALA A 269 -15.76 -9.71 3.90
C ALA A 269 -14.23 -9.58 4.02
N ASN A 270 -13.47 -10.38 3.26
CA ASN A 270 -12.02 -10.28 3.14
C ASN A 270 -11.54 -9.18 2.16
N PHE A 271 -12.48 -8.44 1.55
CA PHE A 271 -12.21 -7.29 0.69
C PHE A 271 -12.44 -6.02 1.49
N ARG A 272 -11.51 -5.10 1.45
CA ARG A 272 -11.56 -3.86 2.23
C ARG A 272 -11.22 -2.65 1.38
N VAL A 273 -11.83 -1.52 1.68
CA VAL A 273 -11.55 -0.24 1.01
C VAL A 273 -10.62 0.59 1.88
N ILE A 274 -9.55 1.11 1.28
CA ILE A 274 -8.66 2.08 1.89
C ILE A 274 -8.83 3.40 1.13
N SER A 275 -9.31 4.40 1.85
CA SER A 275 -9.41 5.76 1.34
C SER A 275 -8.04 6.42 1.37
N ILE A 276 -7.45 6.67 0.19
CA ILE A 276 -6.13 7.26 0.03
C ILE A 276 -6.22 8.76 0.35
N PRO A 277 -5.43 9.28 1.30
CA PRO A 277 -5.45 10.71 1.60
C PRO A 277 -5.02 11.56 0.42
N PRO A 278 -5.58 12.78 0.28
CA PRO A 278 -5.13 13.71 -0.76
C PRO A 278 -3.63 14.00 -0.64
N GLY A 279 -2.97 14.15 -1.76
CA GLY A 279 -1.53 14.44 -1.81
C GLY A 279 -0.97 14.33 -3.21
N GLU A 280 0.19 14.96 -3.46
CA GLU A 280 0.85 14.94 -4.75
C GLU A 280 2.18 14.15 -4.69
N PRO A 281 2.55 13.48 -5.80
CA PRO A 281 1.77 13.29 -7.02
C PRO A 281 0.65 12.25 -6.84
N GLN A 282 -0.52 12.49 -7.45
CA GLN A 282 -1.59 11.47 -7.53
C GLN A 282 -1.16 10.39 -8.52
N THR A 283 -0.49 9.39 -8.04
CA THR A 283 0.05 8.30 -8.85
C THR A 283 -0.28 6.94 -8.24
N LYS A 284 -0.43 5.94 -9.10
CA LYS A 284 -0.60 4.55 -8.71
C LYS A 284 0.48 4.06 -7.72
N PRO A 285 1.79 4.34 -7.88
CA PRO A 285 2.80 3.96 -6.89
C PRO A 285 2.57 4.57 -5.51
N ARG A 286 2.07 5.81 -5.42
CA ARG A 286 1.73 6.41 -4.13
C ARG A 286 0.58 5.67 -3.44
N ALA A 287 -0.49 5.39 -4.17
CA ALA A 287 -1.62 4.62 -3.64
C ALA A 287 -1.17 3.24 -3.16
N LEU A 288 -0.35 2.53 -3.96
CA LEU A 288 0.23 1.24 -3.58
C LEU A 288 1.07 1.33 -2.30
N ASN A 289 1.90 2.38 -2.15
CA ASN A 289 2.70 2.58 -0.94
C ASN A 289 1.83 2.83 0.31
N VAL A 290 0.69 3.54 0.17
CA VAL A 290 -0.29 3.64 1.26
C VAL A 290 -0.91 2.27 1.54
N GLY A 291 -1.25 1.49 0.51
CA GLY A 291 -1.77 0.13 0.64
C GLY A 291 -0.84 -0.80 1.40
N LEU A 292 0.49 -0.68 1.19
CA LEU A 292 1.50 -1.44 1.93
C LEU A 292 1.43 -1.24 3.45
N PHE A 293 1.00 -0.09 3.90
CA PHE A 293 0.81 0.19 5.33
C PHE A 293 -0.30 -0.67 5.95
N PHE A 294 -1.25 -1.14 5.13
CA PHE A 294 -2.36 -1.99 5.55
C PHE A 294 -2.14 -3.48 5.27
N ALA A 295 -1.30 -3.80 4.31
CA ALA A 295 -1.05 -5.18 3.90
C ALA A 295 -0.61 -6.07 5.06
N THR A 296 -1.22 -7.25 5.17
CA THR A 296 -0.93 -8.23 6.23
C THR A 296 -0.40 -9.56 5.68
N GLY A 297 -0.46 -9.75 4.35
CA GLY A 297 0.00 -10.96 3.68
C GLY A 297 1.53 -11.13 3.71
N GLU A 298 1.98 -12.37 3.67
CA GLU A 298 3.40 -12.73 3.50
C GLU A 298 3.87 -12.43 2.07
N HIS A 299 2.93 -12.53 1.12
CA HIS A 299 3.12 -12.18 -0.27
C HIS A 299 2.15 -11.09 -0.70
N LEU A 300 2.58 -10.31 -1.68
CA LEU A 300 1.82 -9.20 -2.20
C LEU A 300 1.69 -9.32 -3.72
N VAL A 301 0.48 -9.11 -4.22
CA VAL A 301 0.17 -9.05 -5.65
C VAL A 301 -0.51 -7.72 -5.95
N ILE A 302 -0.18 -7.12 -7.07
CA ILE A 302 -0.84 -5.91 -7.57
C ILE A 302 -1.67 -6.30 -8.77
N PHE A 303 -2.98 -6.06 -8.69
CA PHE A 303 -3.89 -6.19 -9.82
C PHE A 303 -4.18 -4.82 -10.41
N ASP A 304 -4.00 -4.70 -11.72
CA ASP A 304 -4.48 -3.54 -12.44
C ASP A 304 -5.97 -3.72 -12.77
N ALA A 305 -6.77 -2.72 -12.47
CA ALA A 305 -8.22 -2.78 -12.74
C ALA A 305 -8.57 -2.86 -14.23
N GLN A 306 -7.61 -2.54 -15.10
CA GLN A 306 -7.80 -2.49 -16.56
C GLN A 306 -7.29 -3.74 -17.28
N ASP A 307 -6.64 -4.69 -16.58
CA ASP A 307 -6.12 -5.95 -17.13
C ASP A 307 -7.20 -7.04 -17.24
#